data_acbdadeb350b5d5991c94fd38b1c0367
#
_entry.id   acbdadeb350b5d5991c94fd38b1c0367
#
_cell.length_a   1.000
_cell.length_b   1.000
_cell.length_c   1.000
_cell.angle_alpha   90.00
_cell.angle_beta   90.00
_cell.angle_gamma   90.00
#
_symmetry.space_group_name_H-M   'P 1'
#
loop_
_entity.id
_entity.type
_entity.pdbx_description
1 polymer ?
#
loop_
_entity_poly.entity_id
_entity_poly.type
_entity_poly.pdbx_seq_one_letter_code
_entity_poly.pdbx_strand_id
1 'polypeptide(L)'
;MDSKYANLFEGGGKFERVLQGPYRRAYLSHRADQADTDFKEPDRWAEDTEFRELTAFTSPFDIAGTAFIILRHDQNVADDAWAYVPSLRRVRRISAEVKTDSLLGTDHTLEDFYCYAGRVPTYDWKYIGTARLLAVARSRNLDTVYYGPNGWTPKDDWELREVDVFKMIPTSKSHPYSVKYMMTDRQNAAPYYCNAYDHGNELWKLWQLSATWTNDAHFEGEGDSISAFQSINVIDKQNDRGTLVPTTEVSYPQTKISKIKRSHDVNALTEGR
;
A
#
# COMPACT_ATOMS: atom_id res chain seq x y z
N MET A 1 -10.87 -5.85 2.66
CA MET A 1 -10.63 -4.44 2.96
C MET A 1 -11.38 -3.64 1.91
N ASP A 2 -12.47 -3.01 2.28
CA ASP A 2 -13.13 -2.02 1.45
C ASP A 2 -12.70 -0.64 1.94
N SER A 3 -12.16 0.16 1.05
CA SER A 3 -11.65 1.47 1.39
C SER A 3 -12.19 2.51 0.44
N LYS A 4 -12.39 3.74 0.95
CA LYS A 4 -12.24 4.90 0.09
C LYS A 4 -10.78 4.90 -0.31
N TYR A 5 -10.52 4.54 -1.55
CA TYR A 5 -9.15 4.22 -1.96
C TYR A 5 -8.23 5.44 -1.91
N ALA A 6 -8.71 6.58 -2.32
CA ALA A 6 -7.94 7.82 -2.26
C ALA A 6 -8.85 9.06 -2.23
N ASN A 7 -8.52 9.98 -1.35
CA ASN A 7 -9.01 11.35 -1.38
C ASN A 7 -7.88 12.23 -1.89
N LEU A 8 -8.07 12.91 -3.01
CA LEU A 8 -7.08 13.80 -3.60
C LEU A 8 -7.37 15.24 -3.19
N PHE A 9 -6.34 15.94 -2.76
CA PHE A 9 -6.40 17.35 -2.38
C PHE A 9 -5.27 18.13 -3.03
N GLU A 10 -5.60 19.30 -3.55
CA GLU A 10 -4.63 20.34 -3.93
C GLU A 10 -4.21 21.16 -2.70
N GLY A 11 -3.16 21.95 -2.84
CA GLY A 11 -2.72 22.90 -1.83
C GLY A 11 -3.84 23.85 -1.38
N GLY A 12 -3.77 24.29 -0.13
CA GLY A 12 -4.84 25.08 0.49
C GLY A 12 -6.07 24.26 0.88
N GLY A 13 -6.00 22.91 0.85
CA GLY A 13 -7.11 22.03 1.22
C GLY A 13 -8.22 21.94 0.17
N LYS A 14 -7.94 22.31 -1.07
CA LYS A 14 -8.91 22.20 -2.16
C LYS A 14 -9.11 20.74 -2.54
N PHE A 15 -10.31 20.25 -2.34
CA PHE A 15 -10.69 18.88 -2.69
C PHE A 15 -10.77 18.71 -4.22
N GLU A 16 -10.14 17.65 -4.75
CA GLU A 16 -10.16 17.32 -6.17
C GLU A 16 -11.16 16.19 -6.45
N ARG A 17 -10.94 15.01 -5.93
CA ARG A 17 -11.83 13.86 -6.14
C ARG A 17 -11.61 12.73 -5.14
N VAL A 18 -12.54 11.77 -5.12
CA VAL A 18 -12.43 10.51 -4.38
C VAL A 18 -12.40 9.34 -5.36
N LEU A 19 -11.44 8.43 -5.18
CA LEU A 19 -11.43 7.11 -5.80
C LEU A 19 -11.87 6.09 -4.74
N GLN A 20 -12.79 5.20 -5.10
CA GLN A 20 -13.29 4.18 -4.18
C GLN A 20 -13.12 2.79 -4.76
N GLY A 21 -12.82 1.82 -3.91
CA GLY A 21 -12.78 0.44 -4.32
C GLY A 21 -12.06 -0.48 -3.33
N PRO A 22 -12.16 -1.78 -3.53
CA PRO A 22 -11.50 -2.75 -2.69
C PRO A 22 -10.01 -2.87 -3.02
N TYR A 23 -9.22 -3.04 -1.96
CA TYR A 23 -7.85 -3.54 -2.02
C TYR A 23 -7.78 -4.86 -1.28
N ARG A 24 -7.19 -5.88 -1.88
CA ARG A 24 -7.04 -7.20 -1.28
C ARG A 24 -5.67 -7.78 -1.58
N ARG A 25 -5.01 -8.28 -0.55
CA ARG A 25 -3.77 -9.03 -0.71
C ARG A 25 -3.92 -10.40 -0.04
N ALA A 26 -3.52 -11.44 -0.74
CA ALA A 26 -3.48 -12.81 -0.23
C ALA A 26 -2.03 -13.31 -0.23
N TYR A 27 -1.47 -13.52 0.95
CA TYR A 27 -0.16 -14.15 1.10
C TYR A 27 -0.30 -15.66 0.95
N LEU A 28 0.53 -16.26 0.11
CA LEU A 28 0.49 -17.67 -0.27
C LEU A 28 1.75 -18.42 0.18
N SER A 29 2.83 -17.71 0.52
CA SER A 29 4.04 -18.25 1.16
C SER A 29 4.56 -17.28 2.23
N HIS A 30 5.52 -17.73 3.04
CA HIS A 30 6.23 -16.95 4.06
C HIS A 30 5.30 -16.20 5.02
N ARG A 31 4.22 -16.82 5.42
CA ARG A 31 3.21 -16.21 6.28
C ARG A 31 3.65 -16.19 7.74
N ALA A 32 3.67 -14.99 8.35
CA ALA A 32 4.07 -14.79 9.74
C ALA A 32 3.07 -15.40 10.78
N ASP A 33 1.84 -15.72 10.36
CA ASP A 33 0.81 -16.37 11.20
C ASP A 33 0.93 -17.89 11.20
N GLN A 34 1.89 -18.46 10.45
CA GLN A 34 2.16 -19.91 10.43
C GLN A 34 3.39 -20.22 11.29
N ALA A 35 3.32 -21.31 12.05
CA ALA A 35 4.43 -21.79 12.84
C ALA A 35 5.63 -22.24 11.97
N ASP A 36 5.36 -22.67 10.76
CA ASP A 36 6.37 -22.99 9.75
C ASP A 36 6.68 -21.73 8.93
N THR A 37 7.87 -21.18 9.11
CA THR A 37 8.34 -19.98 8.38
C THR A 37 8.51 -20.23 6.88
N ASP A 38 8.65 -21.51 6.48
CA ASP A 38 8.75 -21.92 5.08
C ASP A 38 7.40 -22.34 4.49
N PHE A 39 6.31 -22.03 5.20
CA PHE A 39 4.96 -22.34 4.75
C PHE A 39 4.72 -21.87 3.32
N LYS A 40 4.15 -22.78 2.52
CA LYS A 40 3.64 -22.52 1.17
C LYS A 40 2.25 -23.11 1.05
N GLU A 41 1.34 -22.34 0.47
CA GLU A 41 -0.01 -22.82 0.16
C GLU A 41 0.10 -24.00 -0.82
N PRO A 42 -0.43 -25.20 -0.49
CA PRO A 42 -0.22 -26.42 -1.28
C PRO A 42 -1.00 -26.45 -2.60
N ASP A 43 -1.86 -25.47 -2.86
CA ASP A 43 -2.61 -25.41 -4.11
C ASP A 43 -1.70 -25.03 -5.28
N ARG A 44 -1.75 -25.79 -6.39
CA ARG A 44 -0.96 -25.53 -7.60
C ARG A 44 -1.09 -24.11 -8.14
N TRP A 45 -2.21 -23.45 -7.94
CA TRP A 45 -2.40 -22.06 -8.34
C TRP A 45 -1.53 -21.08 -7.55
N ALA A 46 -1.12 -21.49 -6.36
CA ALA A 46 -0.23 -20.72 -5.47
C ALA A 46 1.26 -21.06 -5.65
N GLU A 47 1.58 -22.03 -6.51
CA GLU A 47 2.96 -22.47 -6.74
C GLU A 47 3.84 -21.28 -7.12
N ASP A 48 5.03 -21.20 -6.53
CA ASP A 48 6.03 -20.13 -6.73
C ASP A 48 5.51 -18.70 -6.50
N THR A 49 4.44 -18.55 -5.73
CA THR A 49 3.82 -17.24 -5.46
C THR A 49 3.96 -16.84 -3.99
N GLU A 50 4.55 -15.69 -3.73
CA GLU A 50 4.57 -15.06 -2.41
C GLU A 50 3.21 -14.47 -2.05
N PHE A 51 2.69 -13.61 -2.92
CA PHE A 51 1.35 -13.05 -2.77
C PHE A 51 0.68 -12.72 -4.11
N ARG A 52 -0.63 -12.59 -4.06
CA ARG A 52 -1.44 -11.94 -5.10
C ARG A 52 -2.19 -10.76 -4.52
N GLU A 53 -2.25 -9.70 -5.29
CA GLU A 53 -2.85 -8.44 -4.89
C GLU A 53 -3.87 -8.01 -5.93
N LEU A 54 -5.02 -7.57 -5.46
CA LEU A 54 -6.07 -6.97 -6.27
C LEU A 54 -6.34 -5.55 -5.78
N THR A 55 -6.24 -4.60 -6.68
CA THR A 55 -6.75 -3.23 -6.51
C THR A 55 -7.81 -2.99 -7.56
N ALA A 56 -9.01 -2.63 -7.15
CA ALA A 56 -10.10 -2.35 -8.09
C ALA A 56 -10.81 -1.04 -7.72
N PHE A 57 -11.47 -0.43 -8.70
CA PHE A 57 -12.15 0.84 -8.54
C PHE A 57 -13.63 0.70 -8.88
N THR A 58 -14.48 1.16 -7.98
CA THR A 58 -15.93 1.17 -8.13
C THR A 58 -16.49 2.57 -8.39
N SER A 59 -15.69 3.59 -8.11
CA SER A 59 -16.05 5.00 -8.25
C SER A 59 -14.77 5.84 -8.44
N PRO A 60 -14.84 6.98 -9.15
CA PRO A 60 -15.96 7.53 -9.90
C PRO A 60 -16.23 6.79 -11.21
N PHE A 61 -17.28 7.19 -11.92
CA PHE A 61 -17.80 6.48 -13.10
C PHE A 61 -16.77 6.29 -14.23
N ASP A 62 -15.89 7.25 -14.44
CA ASP A 62 -14.85 7.23 -15.49
C ASP A 62 -13.81 6.12 -15.32
N ILE A 63 -13.58 5.67 -14.07
CA ILE A 63 -12.64 4.59 -13.74
C ILE A 63 -13.33 3.34 -13.17
N ALA A 64 -14.65 3.39 -12.95
CA ALA A 64 -15.39 2.26 -12.37
C ALA A 64 -15.20 1.00 -13.21
N GLY A 65 -14.87 -0.12 -12.53
CA GLY A 65 -14.54 -1.40 -13.17
C GLY A 65 -13.05 -1.54 -13.56
N THR A 66 -12.24 -0.48 -13.49
CA THR A 66 -10.78 -0.62 -13.63
C THR A 66 -10.22 -1.46 -12.48
N ALA A 67 -9.34 -2.41 -12.80
CA ALA A 67 -8.73 -3.26 -11.80
C ALA A 67 -7.30 -3.66 -12.17
N PHE A 68 -6.49 -3.87 -11.15
CA PHE A 68 -5.10 -4.31 -11.26
C PHE A 68 -4.92 -5.60 -10.45
N ILE A 69 -4.21 -6.56 -11.03
CA ILE A 69 -3.73 -7.73 -10.30
C ILE A 69 -2.21 -7.73 -10.37
N ILE A 70 -1.57 -7.90 -9.21
CA ILE A 70 -0.13 -8.10 -9.10
C ILE A 70 0.09 -9.50 -8.52
N LEU A 71 1.00 -10.24 -9.14
CA LEU A 71 1.52 -11.50 -8.65
C LEU A 71 2.99 -11.31 -8.32
N ARG A 72 3.34 -11.49 -7.06
CA ARG A 72 4.73 -11.55 -6.61
C ARG A 72 5.18 -13.00 -6.58
N HIS A 73 6.27 -13.27 -7.30
CA HIS A 73 6.89 -14.58 -7.25
C HIS A 73 7.69 -14.77 -5.96
N ASP A 74 7.68 -15.97 -5.44
CA ASP A 74 8.49 -16.42 -4.30
C ASP A 74 10.01 -16.34 -4.62
N GLN A 75 10.37 -16.46 -5.89
CA GLN A 75 11.73 -16.33 -6.38
C GLN A 75 12.07 -14.87 -6.70
N ASN A 76 13.37 -14.56 -6.75
CA ASN A 76 13.83 -13.21 -7.10
C ASN A 76 13.74 -12.91 -8.60
N VAL A 77 12.53 -12.99 -9.13
CA VAL A 77 12.18 -12.60 -10.51
C VAL A 77 11.18 -11.43 -10.48
N ALA A 78 11.04 -10.72 -11.60
CA ALA A 78 10.12 -9.59 -11.68
C ALA A 78 8.67 -10.02 -11.40
N ASP A 79 7.91 -9.14 -10.74
CA ASP A 79 6.49 -9.36 -10.51
C ASP A 79 5.73 -9.37 -11.84
N ASP A 80 4.68 -10.16 -11.92
CA ASP A 80 3.70 -10.07 -13.00
C ASP A 80 2.58 -9.12 -12.59
N ALA A 81 2.19 -8.25 -13.51
CA ALA A 81 1.08 -7.33 -13.28
C ALA A 81 0.14 -7.26 -14.49
N TRP A 82 -1.16 -7.16 -14.21
CA TRP A 82 -2.19 -7.01 -15.22
C TRP A 82 -3.15 -5.89 -14.85
N ALA A 83 -3.58 -5.16 -15.87
CA ALA A 83 -4.65 -4.17 -15.75
C ALA A 83 -5.83 -4.54 -16.64
N TYR A 84 -7.02 -4.38 -16.10
CA TYR A 84 -8.27 -4.35 -16.85
C TYR A 84 -8.80 -2.92 -16.85
N VAL A 85 -9.08 -2.40 -18.03
CA VAL A 85 -9.69 -1.09 -18.23
C VAL A 85 -10.98 -1.27 -19.02
N PRO A 86 -12.16 -0.94 -18.46
CA PRO A 86 -13.46 -1.21 -19.07
C PRO A 86 -13.62 -0.62 -20.48
N SER A 87 -13.11 0.59 -20.71
CA SER A 87 -13.18 1.23 -22.03
C SER A 87 -12.45 0.45 -23.13
N LEU A 88 -11.42 -0.33 -22.75
CA LEU A 88 -10.66 -1.18 -23.67
C LEU A 88 -11.21 -2.60 -23.75
N ARG A 89 -12.07 -3.00 -22.81
CA ARG A 89 -12.61 -4.38 -22.64
C ARG A 89 -11.54 -5.48 -22.75
N ARG A 90 -10.35 -5.18 -22.27
CA ARG A 90 -9.18 -6.08 -22.37
C ARG A 90 -8.36 -6.06 -21.11
N VAL A 91 -7.86 -7.22 -20.72
CA VAL A 91 -6.77 -7.34 -19.76
C VAL A 91 -5.47 -7.15 -20.53
N ARG A 92 -4.60 -6.32 -19.98
CA ARG A 92 -3.24 -6.10 -20.48
C ARG A 92 -2.23 -6.45 -19.40
N ARG A 93 -1.18 -7.16 -19.78
CA ARG A 93 -0.02 -7.28 -18.93
C ARG A 93 0.69 -5.93 -18.89
N ILE A 94 1.02 -5.47 -17.70
CA ILE A 94 1.75 -4.23 -17.44
C ILE A 94 3.22 -4.58 -17.26
N SER A 95 4.12 -3.79 -17.85
CA SER A 95 5.55 -3.92 -17.57
C SER A 95 5.84 -3.62 -16.10
N ALA A 96 6.80 -4.34 -15.52
CA ALA A 96 7.28 -4.07 -14.17
C ALA A 96 7.87 -2.65 -14.01
N GLU A 97 8.24 -1.99 -15.10
CA GLU A 97 8.74 -0.60 -15.11
C GLU A 97 7.66 0.43 -14.79
N VAL A 98 6.39 0.11 -15.04
CA VAL A 98 5.23 0.98 -14.73
C VAL A 98 4.95 1.11 -13.22
N LYS A 99 5.66 0.39 -12.36
CA LYS A 99 5.47 0.43 -10.90
C LYS A 99 5.70 1.82 -10.28
N THR A 100 6.50 2.64 -10.91
CA THR A 100 6.83 3.99 -10.46
C THR A 100 5.93 5.08 -11.06
N ASP A 101 5.02 4.71 -11.95
CA ASP A 101 4.07 5.63 -12.53
C ASP A 101 2.92 5.93 -11.56
N SER A 102 2.37 7.13 -11.68
CA SER A 102 1.20 7.58 -10.92
C SER A 102 -0.01 6.67 -11.15
N LEU A 103 -0.56 6.12 -10.09
CA LEU A 103 -1.75 5.27 -10.16
C LEU A 103 -3.00 6.14 -10.36
N LEU A 104 -3.54 6.15 -11.58
CA LEU A 104 -4.77 6.87 -11.94
C LEU A 104 -4.79 8.35 -11.54
N GLY A 105 -3.64 9.01 -11.65
CA GLY A 105 -3.47 10.42 -11.32
C GLY A 105 -3.35 10.73 -9.83
N THR A 106 -3.20 9.72 -8.98
CA THR A 106 -2.85 9.88 -7.56
C THR A 106 -1.37 10.16 -7.39
N ASP A 107 -0.95 10.56 -6.20
CA ASP A 107 0.47 10.72 -5.87
C ASP A 107 1.12 9.38 -5.45
N HIS A 108 0.31 8.32 -5.33
CA HIS A 108 0.75 6.94 -5.15
C HIS A 108 1.25 6.31 -6.44
N THR A 109 2.21 5.41 -6.29
CA THR A 109 2.62 4.44 -7.31
C THR A 109 2.41 3.02 -6.78
N LEU A 110 2.45 2.01 -7.63
CA LEU A 110 2.34 0.61 -7.17
C LEU A 110 3.52 0.20 -6.27
N GLU A 111 4.68 0.81 -6.44
CA GLU A 111 5.86 0.52 -5.63
C GLU A 111 5.80 1.20 -4.25
N ASP A 112 5.03 2.27 -4.11
CA ASP A 112 5.02 3.12 -2.91
C ASP A 112 3.97 2.71 -1.87
N PHE A 113 3.18 1.68 -2.12
CA PHE A 113 2.28 1.17 -1.10
C PHE A 113 3.05 0.79 0.16
N TYR A 114 2.53 1.16 1.32
CA TYR A 114 3.15 0.92 2.62
C TYR A 114 4.56 1.53 2.77
N CYS A 115 4.80 2.68 2.17
CA CYS A 115 6.12 3.24 1.97
C CYS A 115 6.96 2.48 0.93
N TYR A 116 6.84 1.19 0.86
CA TYR A 116 7.55 0.35 -0.10
C TYR A 116 6.87 -1.01 -0.27
N ALA A 117 6.46 -1.29 -1.48
CA ALA A 117 5.87 -2.56 -1.89
C ALA A 117 6.68 -3.24 -3.01
N GLY A 118 7.89 -2.76 -3.28
CA GLY A 118 8.80 -3.32 -4.27
C GLY A 118 9.52 -4.57 -3.75
N ARG A 119 10.51 -5.04 -4.51
CA ARG A 119 11.39 -6.14 -4.13
C ARG A 119 12.63 -5.61 -3.43
N VAL A 120 13.00 -6.19 -2.30
CA VAL A 120 14.15 -5.78 -1.51
C VAL A 120 15.43 -5.60 -2.35
N PRO A 121 15.78 -6.49 -3.31
CA PRO A 121 16.99 -6.35 -4.12
C PRO A 121 16.96 -5.22 -5.16
N THR A 122 15.85 -4.52 -5.34
CA THR A 122 15.77 -3.37 -6.26
C THR A 122 16.30 -2.08 -5.65
N TYR A 123 16.70 -2.13 -4.39
CA TYR A 123 17.34 -1.02 -3.66
C TYR A 123 18.57 -1.51 -2.90
N ASP A 124 19.56 -0.64 -2.79
CA ASP A 124 20.65 -0.75 -1.82
C ASP A 124 20.18 -0.17 -0.49
N TRP A 125 20.13 -1.02 0.52
CA TRP A 125 19.63 -0.68 1.85
C TRP A 125 20.78 -0.38 2.81
N LYS A 126 20.65 0.72 3.54
CA LYS A 126 21.59 1.09 4.59
C LYS A 126 20.83 1.45 5.85
N TYR A 127 21.13 0.75 6.95
CA TYR A 127 20.69 1.16 8.28
C TYR A 127 21.43 2.43 8.71
N ILE A 128 20.68 3.46 9.13
CA ILE A 128 21.24 4.75 9.52
C ILE A 128 21.31 4.89 11.04
N GLY A 129 20.39 4.29 11.77
CA GLY A 129 20.28 4.37 13.22
C GLY A 129 18.83 4.43 13.67
N THR A 130 18.64 4.81 14.94
CA THR A 130 17.32 4.98 15.54
C THR A 130 16.93 6.45 15.61
N ALA A 131 15.62 6.71 15.58
CA ALA A 131 15.05 8.02 15.83
C ALA A 131 13.79 7.90 16.70
N ARG A 132 13.34 9.03 17.24
CA ARG A 132 12.04 9.13 17.92
C ARG A 132 11.16 10.09 17.15
N LEU A 133 9.94 9.69 16.93
CA LEU A 133 8.94 10.47 16.20
C LEU A 133 7.55 10.25 16.77
N LEU A 134 6.64 11.16 16.45
CA LEU A 134 5.22 10.99 16.73
C LEU A 134 4.58 10.22 15.58
N ALA A 135 3.80 9.19 15.91
CA ALA A 135 3.04 8.41 14.94
C ALA A 135 1.65 8.06 15.48
N VAL A 136 0.70 7.88 14.60
CA VAL A 136 -0.60 7.28 14.94
C VAL A 136 -0.42 5.77 14.90
N ALA A 137 0.04 5.20 16.01
CA ALA A 137 0.38 3.79 16.11
C ALA A 137 -0.80 2.91 16.54
N ARG A 138 -1.85 3.52 17.07
CA ARG A 138 -3.06 2.85 17.55
C ARG A 138 -4.28 3.71 17.33
N SER A 139 -4.67 3.92 16.08
CA SER A 139 -5.89 4.64 15.75
C SER A 139 -7.11 3.96 16.33
N ARG A 140 -8.01 4.76 16.89
CA ARG A 140 -9.32 4.32 17.40
C ARG A 140 -10.47 4.73 16.50
N ASN A 141 -10.17 5.33 15.37
CA ASN A 141 -11.14 5.83 14.42
C ASN A 141 -11.39 4.81 13.30
N LEU A 142 -12.64 4.46 13.04
CA LEU A 142 -13.01 3.64 11.86
C LEU A 142 -12.75 4.39 10.56
N ASP A 143 -13.13 5.67 10.53
CA ASP A 143 -12.85 6.57 9.42
C ASP A 143 -11.81 7.61 9.85
N THR A 144 -10.72 7.70 9.12
CA THR A 144 -9.70 8.73 9.40
C THR A 144 -10.25 10.11 9.05
N VAL A 145 -10.34 10.97 10.06
CA VAL A 145 -10.63 12.39 9.89
C VAL A 145 -9.32 13.14 9.73
N TYR A 146 -9.30 14.08 8.80
CA TYR A 146 -8.12 14.88 8.52
C TYR A 146 -8.29 16.33 8.96
N TYR A 147 -7.20 16.99 9.32
CA TYR A 147 -7.18 18.39 9.76
C TYR A 147 -5.85 19.07 9.42
N GLY A 148 -5.67 20.28 9.93
CA GLY A 148 -4.45 21.08 9.75
C GLY A 148 -4.38 21.78 8.40
N PRO A 149 -3.26 22.44 8.10
CA PRO A 149 -3.03 23.04 6.80
C PRO A 149 -3.22 22.03 5.69
N ASN A 150 -3.94 22.39 4.65
CA ASN A 150 -4.26 21.52 3.51
C ASN A 150 -5.11 20.27 3.84
N GLY A 151 -5.49 20.03 5.11
CA GLY A 151 -6.26 18.85 5.50
C GLY A 151 -5.51 17.52 5.33
N TRP A 152 -4.19 17.48 5.49
CA TRP A 152 -3.38 16.29 5.22
C TRP A 152 -2.99 15.50 6.46
N THR A 153 -3.28 16.02 7.65
CA THR A 153 -2.86 15.42 8.92
C THR A 153 -4.02 14.60 9.52
N PRO A 154 -3.80 13.34 9.91
CA PRO A 154 -4.81 12.57 10.61
C PRO A 154 -5.12 13.20 11.98
N LYS A 155 -6.41 13.39 12.27
CA LYS A 155 -6.91 13.81 13.58
C LYS A 155 -7.08 12.56 14.44
N ASP A 156 -6.04 12.21 15.17
CA ASP A 156 -5.99 10.99 15.96
C ASP A 156 -5.07 11.18 17.19
N ASP A 157 -4.96 10.15 18.02
CA ASP A 157 -4.00 10.09 19.12
C ASP A 157 -2.60 9.78 18.58
N TRP A 158 -1.63 10.64 18.88
CA TRP A 158 -0.24 10.51 18.45
C TRP A 158 0.62 10.01 19.59
N GLU A 159 1.39 8.96 19.33
CA GLU A 159 2.31 8.37 20.30
C GLU A 159 3.75 8.65 19.93
N LEU A 160 4.62 8.80 20.96
CA LEU A 160 6.07 8.84 20.73
C LEU A 160 6.56 7.41 20.48
N ARG A 161 7.08 7.18 19.26
CA ARG A 161 7.59 5.88 18.82
C ARG A 161 9.09 5.95 18.59
N GLU A 162 9.77 4.85 18.91
CA GLU A 162 11.17 4.65 18.52
C GLU A 162 11.20 3.83 17.22
N VAL A 163 11.90 4.36 16.22
CA VAL A 163 11.95 3.77 14.88
C VAL A 163 13.37 3.51 14.44
N ASP A 164 13.53 2.47 13.62
CA ASP A 164 14.73 2.25 12.84
C ASP A 164 14.63 3.02 11.52
N VAL A 165 15.72 3.68 11.14
CA VAL A 165 15.79 4.49 9.93
C VAL A 165 16.64 3.79 8.89
N PHE A 166 16.06 3.54 7.73
CA PHE A 166 16.75 2.95 6.59
C PHE A 166 16.86 3.94 5.45
N LYS A 167 18.08 4.06 4.90
CA LYS A 167 18.32 4.73 3.63
C LYS A 167 18.23 3.71 2.51
N MET A 168 17.46 4.01 1.49
CA MET A 168 17.17 3.18 0.34
C MET A 168 17.60 3.91 -0.93
N ILE A 169 18.52 3.33 -1.69
CA ILE A 169 19.01 3.88 -2.96
C ILE A 169 18.58 2.92 -4.06
N PRO A 170 17.76 3.37 -5.05
CA PRO A 170 17.37 2.51 -6.16
C PRO A 170 18.59 1.99 -6.92
N THR A 171 18.61 0.71 -7.27
CA THR A 171 19.69 0.12 -8.10
C THR A 171 19.59 0.56 -9.56
N SER A 172 18.39 0.88 -10.03
CA SER A 172 18.17 1.44 -11.37
C SER A 172 18.40 2.94 -11.40
N LYS A 173 19.26 3.38 -12.32
CA LYS A 173 19.51 4.82 -12.57
C LYS A 173 18.33 5.56 -13.20
N SER A 174 17.39 4.84 -13.83
CA SER A 174 16.17 5.41 -14.41
C SER A 174 15.04 5.57 -13.39
N HIS A 175 15.23 5.13 -12.14
CA HIS A 175 14.23 5.30 -11.10
C HIS A 175 13.98 6.79 -10.81
N PRO A 176 12.72 7.24 -10.63
CA PRO A 176 12.42 8.66 -10.43
C PRO A 176 12.99 9.24 -9.13
N TYR A 177 13.18 8.40 -8.11
CA TYR A 177 13.80 8.84 -6.85
C TYR A 177 15.31 8.59 -6.86
N SER A 178 16.08 9.55 -6.34
CA SER A 178 17.52 9.37 -6.10
C SER A 178 17.78 8.61 -4.81
N VAL A 179 16.97 8.86 -3.79
CA VAL A 179 17.06 8.24 -2.47
C VAL A 179 15.70 8.27 -1.79
N LYS A 180 15.46 7.28 -0.96
CA LYS A 180 14.30 7.20 -0.08
C LYS A 180 14.75 6.87 1.34
N TYR A 181 14.10 7.43 2.34
CA TYR A 181 14.29 7.08 3.75
C TYR A 181 13.00 6.47 4.27
N MET A 182 13.11 5.34 4.97
CA MET A 182 11.97 4.67 5.59
C MET A 182 12.19 4.57 7.09
N MET A 183 11.18 4.90 7.88
CA MET A 183 11.18 4.85 9.33
C MET A 183 10.19 3.77 9.78
N THR A 184 10.72 2.66 10.30
CA THR A 184 9.94 1.51 10.75
C THR A 184 9.94 1.40 12.26
N ASP A 185 8.78 1.13 12.83
CA ASP A 185 8.64 0.96 14.28
C ASP A 185 9.42 -0.26 14.79
N ARG A 186 10.11 -0.12 15.91
CA ARG A 186 10.93 -1.18 16.49
C ARG A 186 10.14 -2.28 17.18
N GLN A 187 8.87 -2.05 17.48
CA GLN A 187 8.01 -3.04 18.17
C GLN A 187 7.22 -3.91 17.20
N ASN A 188 6.70 -3.33 16.11
CA ASN A 188 5.81 -4.03 15.18
C ASN A 188 6.29 -3.99 13.72
N ALA A 189 7.47 -3.41 13.45
CA ALA A 189 8.06 -3.24 12.13
C ALA A 189 7.18 -2.45 11.12
N ALA A 190 6.10 -1.80 11.58
CA ALA A 190 5.25 -0.99 10.71
C ALA A 190 6.01 0.24 10.21
N PRO A 191 5.99 0.56 8.92
CA PRO A 191 6.52 1.81 8.42
C PRO A 191 5.54 2.94 8.77
N TYR A 192 6.01 3.97 9.47
CA TYR A 192 5.17 5.15 9.76
C TYR A 192 5.46 6.33 8.85
N TYR A 193 6.69 6.45 8.38
CA TYR A 193 7.08 7.53 7.49
C TYR A 193 8.04 7.07 6.41
N CYS A 194 7.93 7.71 5.26
CA CYS A 194 8.94 7.68 4.22
C CYS A 194 9.12 9.07 3.62
N ASN A 195 10.36 9.35 3.21
CA ASN A 195 10.70 10.56 2.48
C ASN A 195 11.43 10.16 1.20
N ALA A 196 10.99 10.63 0.05
CA ALA A 196 11.69 10.41 -1.21
C ALA A 196 12.20 11.74 -1.78
N TYR A 197 13.39 11.68 -2.35
CA TYR A 197 14.09 12.81 -2.95
C TYR A 197 14.27 12.55 -4.44
N ASP A 198 14.21 13.59 -5.23
CA ASP A 198 14.49 13.54 -6.65
C ASP A 198 16.00 13.54 -6.95
N HIS A 199 16.38 13.53 -8.24
CA HIS A 199 17.78 13.57 -8.65
C HIS A 199 18.46 14.93 -8.46
N GLY A 200 17.69 15.99 -8.18
CA GLY A 200 18.19 17.28 -7.71
C GLY A 200 18.46 17.30 -6.21
N ASN A 201 18.22 16.19 -5.50
CA ASN A 201 18.28 16.07 -4.04
C ASN A 201 17.26 16.98 -3.31
N GLU A 202 16.18 17.31 -4.00
CA GLU A 202 15.06 18.03 -3.41
C GLU A 202 14.02 17.05 -2.87
N LEU A 203 13.44 17.38 -1.71
CA LEU A 203 12.38 16.56 -1.12
C LEU A 203 11.15 16.59 -2.02
N TRP A 204 10.80 15.43 -2.56
CA TRP A 204 9.67 15.30 -3.46
C TRP A 204 8.42 14.82 -2.77
N LYS A 205 8.47 13.61 -2.17
CA LYS A 205 7.28 13.00 -1.56
C LYS A 205 7.51 12.62 -0.10
N LEU A 206 6.45 12.74 0.66
CA LEU A 206 6.35 12.33 2.05
C LEU A 206 5.22 11.31 2.19
N TRP A 207 5.48 10.20 2.86
CA TRP A 207 4.45 9.25 3.30
C TRP A 207 4.28 9.37 4.80
N GLN A 208 3.03 9.37 5.23
CA GLN A 208 2.67 9.23 6.63
C GLN A 208 1.60 8.13 6.73
N LEU A 209 1.87 7.12 7.54
CA LEU A 209 0.98 6.00 7.74
C LEU A 209 0.44 6.02 9.16
N SER A 210 -0.82 5.63 9.29
CA SER A 210 -1.45 5.38 10.58
C SER A 210 -1.77 3.90 10.70
N ALA A 211 -1.63 3.36 11.90
CA ALA A 211 -1.95 1.98 12.20
C ALA A 211 -3.10 1.88 13.21
N THR A 212 -3.78 0.75 13.19
CA THR A 212 -4.73 0.30 14.18
C THR A 212 -4.41 -1.15 14.56
N TRP A 213 -5.09 -1.71 15.57
CA TRP A 213 -4.85 -3.08 16.00
C TRP A 213 -6.12 -3.91 15.92
N THR A 214 -6.00 -5.15 15.45
CA THR A 214 -7.15 -6.03 15.20
C THR A 214 -7.88 -6.48 16.46
N ASN A 215 -7.31 -6.28 17.66
CA ASN A 215 -7.96 -6.52 18.93
C ASN A 215 -8.56 -5.26 19.56
N ASP A 216 -8.52 -4.12 18.89
CA ASP A 216 -9.20 -2.92 19.38
C ASP A 216 -10.71 -3.03 19.14
N ALA A 217 -11.51 -2.35 19.97
CA ALA A 217 -12.95 -2.51 20.06
C ALA A 217 -13.75 -2.24 18.76
N HIS A 218 -13.13 -1.64 17.77
CA HIS A 218 -13.73 -1.38 16.46
C HIS A 218 -13.40 -2.44 15.40
N PHE A 219 -12.62 -3.47 15.76
CA PHE A 219 -12.39 -4.63 14.92
C PHE A 219 -13.25 -5.80 15.37
N GLU A 220 -14.03 -6.36 14.47
CA GLU A 220 -14.67 -7.63 14.66
C GLU A 220 -13.71 -8.75 14.23
N GLY A 221 -13.11 -9.44 15.18
CA GLY A 221 -12.23 -10.58 14.90
C GLY A 221 -11.75 -11.26 16.17
N GLU A 222 -11.80 -12.58 16.20
CA GLU A 222 -11.12 -13.41 17.19
C GLU A 222 -9.73 -13.74 16.63
N GLY A 223 -8.68 -13.53 17.41
CA GLY A 223 -7.34 -13.92 17.02
C GLY A 223 -6.23 -13.06 17.63
N ASP A 224 -5.03 -13.24 17.14
CA ASP A 224 -3.85 -12.51 17.59
C ASP A 224 -3.96 -11.02 17.22
N SER A 225 -3.42 -10.18 18.09
CA SER A 225 -3.35 -8.74 17.86
C SER A 225 -2.35 -8.43 16.75
N ILE A 226 -2.86 -7.96 15.63
CA ILE A 226 -2.07 -7.62 14.44
C ILE A 226 -2.21 -6.12 14.18
N SER A 227 -1.06 -5.45 13.93
CA SER A 227 -1.05 -4.07 13.46
C SER A 227 -1.53 -4.01 12.01
N ALA A 228 -2.51 -3.16 11.76
CA ALA A 228 -3.15 -2.98 10.47
C ALA A 228 -3.11 -1.52 10.05
N PHE A 229 -3.18 -1.27 8.74
CA PHE A 229 -3.25 0.09 8.24
C PHE A 229 -4.60 0.73 8.52
N GLN A 230 -4.57 1.94 9.07
CA GLN A 230 -5.73 2.80 9.18
C GLN A 230 -5.76 3.85 8.07
N SER A 231 -4.61 4.41 7.73
CA SER A 231 -4.49 5.32 6.59
C SER A 231 -3.08 5.34 6.02
N ILE A 232 -2.98 5.67 4.75
CA ILE A 232 -1.72 5.94 4.05
C ILE A 232 -1.88 7.27 3.36
N ASN A 233 -1.05 8.25 3.73
CA ASN A 233 -1.08 9.58 3.13
C ASN A 233 0.20 9.79 2.35
N VAL A 234 0.10 10.31 1.14
CA VAL A 234 1.24 10.75 0.32
C VAL A 234 1.09 12.22 0.03
N ILE A 235 2.12 12.97 0.33
CA ILE A 235 2.18 14.39 0.05
C ILE A 235 3.26 14.63 -0.99
N ASP A 236 2.88 15.12 -2.15
CA ASP A 236 3.79 15.59 -3.19
C ASP A 236 4.12 17.06 -2.93
N LYS A 237 5.35 17.30 -2.48
CA LYS A 237 5.83 18.64 -2.10
C LYS A 237 6.12 19.54 -3.30
N GLN A 238 6.43 18.95 -4.45
CA GLN A 238 6.75 19.70 -5.66
C GLN A 238 5.49 20.18 -6.37
N ASN A 239 4.41 19.39 -6.27
CA ASN A 239 3.12 19.73 -6.90
C ASN A 239 2.09 20.30 -5.90
N ASP A 240 2.46 20.44 -4.62
CA ASP A 240 1.56 20.86 -3.54
C ASP A 240 0.23 20.09 -3.54
N ARG A 241 0.33 18.75 -3.62
CA ARG A 241 -0.80 17.83 -3.66
C ARG A 241 -0.72 16.79 -2.55
N GLY A 242 -1.87 16.23 -2.19
CA GLY A 242 -1.95 15.13 -1.24
C GLY A 242 -2.93 14.06 -1.70
N THR A 243 -2.49 12.82 -1.67
CA THR A 243 -3.36 11.65 -1.81
C THR A 243 -3.48 10.97 -0.46
N LEU A 244 -4.70 11.00 0.09
CA LEU A 244 -5.01 10.44 1.41
C LEU A 244 -5.84 9.18 1.22
N VAL A 245 -5.36 8.06 1.73
CA VAL A 245 -6.01 6.75 1.62
C VAL A 245 -6.51 6.31 3.00
N PRO A 246 -7.69 6.77 3.44
CA PRO A 246 -8.31 6.25 4.64
C PRO A 246 -8.84 4.84 4.38
N THR A 247 -8.68 3.96 5.35
CA THR A 247 -9.28 2.64 5.34
C THR A 247 -10.60 2.71 6.09
N THR A 248 -11.69 2.32 5.45
CA THR A 248 -13.02 2.33 6.05
C THR A 248 -13.42 0.98 6.63
N GLU A 249 -12.82 -0.09 6.13
CA GLU A 249 -13.03 -1.44 6.61
C GLU A 249 -11.74 -2.25 6.42
N VAL A 250 -11.24 -2.85 7.48
CA VAL A 250 -10.12 -3.80 7.43
C VAL A 250 -10.61 -5.14 7.96
N SER A 251 -10.46 -6.18 7.15
CA SER A 251 -10.70 -7.54 7.60
C SER A 251 -9.54 -8.44 7.21
N TYR A 252 -9.17 -9.35 8.10
CA TYR A 252 -8.15 -10.38 7.87
C TYR A 252 -8.82 -11.76 7.90
N PRO A 253 -9.74 -12.05 6.96
CA PRO A 253 -10.42 -13.32 6.97
C PRO A 253 -9.43 -14.43 6.63
N GLN A 254 -9.43 -15.48 7.41
CA GLN A 254 -8.90 -16.77 6.99
C GLN A 254 -9.78 -17.32 5.86
N THR A 255 -9.50 -16.91 4.65
CA THR A 255 -10.38 -17.15 3.51
C THR A 255 -9.93 -18.40 2.79
N LYS A 256 -10.89 -19.30 2.51
CA LYS A 256 -10.61 -20.52 1.71
C LYS A 256 -9.98 -20.16 0.38
N ILE A 257 -8.94 -20.89 -0.01
CA ILE A 257 -8.19 -20.68 -1.26
C ILE A 257 -9.09 -20.55 -2.50
N SER A 258 -10.22 -21.26 -2.54
CA SER A 258 -11.19 -21.17 -3.63
C SER A 258 -11.83 -19.78 -3.80
N LYS A 259 -12.03 -19.04 -2.69
CA LYS A 259 -12.51 -17.65 -2.75
C LYS A 259 -11.40 -16.69 -3.18
N ILE A 260 -10.17 -16.93 -2.71
CA ILE A 260 -9.00 -16.16 -3.12
C ILE A 260 -8.79 -16.31 -4.62
N LYS A 261 -8.79 -17.52 -5.14
CA LYS A 261 -8.69 -17.79 -6.59
C LYS A 261 -9.71 -16.97 -7.38
N ARG A 262 -10.98 -17.02 -7.00
CA ARG A 262 -12.04 -16.29 -7.72
C ARG A 262 -11.80 -14.79 -7.77
N SER A 263 -11.25 -14.18 -6.72
CA SER A 263 -11.03 -12.73 -6.65
C SER A 263 -9.69 -12.28 -7.25
N HIS A 264 -8.69 -13.18 -7.34
CA HIS A 264 -7.34 -12.83 -7.80
C HIS A 264 -6.94 -13.55 -9.10
N ASP A 265 -7.92 -14.13 -9.81
CA ASP A 265 -7.69 -14.70 -11.14
C ASP A 265 -7.76 -13.60 -12.21
N VAL A 266 -6.71 -13.55 -13.04
CA VAL A 266 -6.64 -12.59 -14.15
C VAL A 266 -7.82 -12.76 -15.13
N ASN A 267 -8.30 -13.99 -15.34
CA ASN A 267 -9.44 -14.23 -16.20
C ASN A 267 -10.74 -13.68 -15.61
N ALA A 268 -10.87 -13.67 -14.28
CA ALA A 268 -12.04 -13.09 -13.61
C ALA A 268 -12.17 -11.58 -13.79
N LEU A 269 -11.08 -10.88 -14.15
CA LEU A 269 -11.12 -9.44 -14.46
C LEU A 269 -12.00 -9.14 -15.69
N THR A 270 -12.13 -10.08 -16.63
CA THR A 270 -12.91 -9.90 -17.87
C THR A 270 -14.40 -10.21 -17.70
N GLU A 271 -14.79 -10.90 -16.63
CA GLU A 271 -16.17 -11.37 -16.43
C GLU A 271 -17.14 -10.29 -15.93
N GLY A 272 -16.68 -9.04 -15.87
CA GLY A 272 -17.49 -7.84 -15.57
C GLY A 272 -18.25 -7.95 -14.24
N ARG A 273 -17.62 -7.51 -13.18
CA ARG A 273 -18.28 -7.35 -11.87
C ARG A 273 -18.59 -5.89 -11.60
#